data_d43c17978b21a440ac1390ec54a5d57e
#
_entry.id   d43c17978b21a440ac1390ec54a5d57e
#
_cell.length_a   1.000
_cell.length_b   1.000
_cell.length_c   1.000
_cell.angle_alpha   90.00
_cell.angle_beta   90.00
_cell.angle_gamma   90.00
#
_symmetry.space_group_name_H-M   'P 1'
#
loop_
_entity.id
_entity.type
_entity.pdbx_description
1 polymer ?
#
loop_
_entity_poly.entity_id
_entity_poly.type
_entity_poly.pdbx_seq_one_letter_code
_entity_poly.pdbx_strand_id
1 'polypeptide(L)'
;MKAKLTLLALLSATVLLAKDMVVPASELPNNAKEFISKNFKTAQIGLVKKDIDSYDVILNDGTEIDFMINGDWKEVDGKYKALPHTILPSVMKKVSATQPNAQILEIDKEINGYKFKFNNNMKVYTDMQGNVLGQKLD
;
A
#
# COMPACT_ATOMS: atom_id res chain seq x y z
N MET A 1 -24.81 -39.44 0.14
CA MET A 1 -23.78 -39.18 -0.86
C MET A 1 -23.95 -37.83 -1.57
N LYS A 2 -25.15 -37.51 -2.07
CA LYS A 2 -25.39 -36.22 -2.72
C LYS A 2 -25.18 -35.03 -1.78
N ALA A 3 -25.54 -35.18 -0.51
CA ALA A 3 -25.37 -34.13 0.49
C ALA A 3 -23.89 -33.80 0.76
N LYS A 4 -22.99 -34.78 0.70
CA LYS A 4 -21.56 -34.59 0.89
C LYS A 4 -20.93 -33.78 -0.24
N LEU A 5 -21.33 -34.02 -1.47
CA LEU A 5 -20.86 -33.30 -2.65
C LEU A 5 -21.28 -31.84 -2.60
N THR A 6 -22.53 -31.60 -2.20
CA THR A 6 -23.04 -30.24 -2.04
C THR A 6 -22.27 -29.45 -0.97
N LEU A 7 -21.94 -30.12 0.14
CA LEU A 7 -21.19 -29.52 1.23
C LEU A 7 -19.79 -29.12 0.79
N LEU A 8 -19.09 -29.96 0.02
CA LEU A 8 -17.78 -29.65 -0.53
C LEU A 8 -17.81 -28.45 -1.47
N ALA A 9 -18.82 -28.36 -2.31
CA ALA A 9 -18.98 -27.22 -3.22
C ALA A 9 -19.16 -25.91 -2.44
N LEU A 10 -19.95 -25.95 -1.37
CA LEU A 10 -20.14 -24.76 -0.50
C LEU A 10 -18.85 -24.33 0.18
N LEU A 11 -18.04 -25.26 0.68
CA LEU A 11 -16.76 -24.96 1.29
C LEU A 11 -15.79 -24.30 0.29
N SER A 12 -15.73 -24.82 -0.93
CA SER A 12 -14.89 -24.24 -1.98
C SER A 12 -15.31 -22.83 -2.32
N ALA A 13 -16.62 -22.59 -2.45
CA ALA A 13 -17.16 -21.26 -2.72
C ALA A 13 -16.84 -20.28 -1.57
N THR A 14 -16.95 -20.72 -0.32
CA THR A 14 -16.64 -19.90 0.85
C THR A 14 -15.17 -19.48 0.87
N VAL A 15 -14.26 -20.40 0.55
CA VAL A 15 -12.82 -20.09 0.49
C VAL A 15 -12.52 -19.06 -0.60
N LEU A 16 -13.12 -19.19 -1.77
CA LEU A 16 -12.96 -18.24 -2.86
C LEU A 16 -13.49 -16.84 -2.50
N LEU A 17 -14.63 -16.77 -1.82
CA LEU A 17 -15.24 -15.50 -1.41
C LEU A 17 -14.44 -14.79 -0.31
N ALA A 18 -13.70 -15.53 0.53
CA ALA A 18 -12.89 -14.95 1.60
C ALA A 18 -11.66 -14.19 1.10
N LYS A 19 -11.30 -14.34 -0.18
CA LYS A 19 -10.04 -13.84 -0.74
C LYS A 19 -10.02 -12.36 -1.09
N ASP A 20 -11.14 -11.72 -1.34
CA ASP A 20 -11.16 -10.36 -1.87
C ASP A 20 -12.55 -9.77 -1.64
N MET A 21 -12.79 -9.34 -0.41
CA MET A 21 -14.09 -8.82 -0.01
C MET A 21 -14.05 -7.31 0.09
N VAL A 22 -15.01 -6.64 -0.53
CA VAL A 22 -15.25 -5.23 -0.28
C VAL A 22 -15.88 -5.09 1.11
N VAL A 23 -15.27 -4.25 1.94
CA VAL A 23 -15.73 -4.01 3.32
C VAL A 23 -15.91 -2.52 3.56
N PRO A 24 -16.68 -2.13 4.58
CA PRO A 24 -16.79 -0.72 4.95
C PRO A 24 -15.46 -0.16 5.44
N ALA A 25 -15.22 1.11 5.19
CA ALA A 25 -14.02 1.80 5.67
C ALA A 25 -13.89 1.76 7.20
N SER A 26 -15.00 1.65 7.91
CA SER A 26 -15.02 1.54 9.38
C SER A 26 -14.33 0.28 9.90
N GLU A 27 -14.16 -0.75 9.07
CA GLU A 27 -13.44 -1.97 9.45
C GLU A 27 -11.92 -1.81 9.48
N LEU A 28 -11.38 -0.76 8.89
CA LEU A 28 -9.94 -0.53 8.93
C LEU A 28 -9.46 -0.37 10.38
N PRO A 29 -8.31 -0.94 10.73
CA PRO A 29 -7.68 -0.65 12.02
C PRO A 29 -7.44 0.85 12.22
N ASN A 30 -7.45 1.30 13.47
CA ASN A 30 -7.29 2.73 13.78
C ASN A 30 -5.99 3.31 13.28
N ASN A 31 -4.89 2.57 13.37
CA ASN A 31 -3.60 3.03 12.86
C ASN A 31 -3.61 3.24 11.34
N ALA A 32 -4.34 2.41 10.60
CA ALA A 32 -4.52 2.60 9.15
C ALA A 32 -5.32 3.86 8.86
N LYS A 33 -6.41 4.10 9.58
CA LYS A 33 -7.21 5.32 9.45
C LYS A 33 -6.39 6.57 9.75
N GLU A 34 -5.57 6.52 10.81
CA GLU A 34 -4.68 7.62 11.19
C GLU A 34 -3.63 7.90 10.12
N PHE A 35 -3.06 6.86 9.54
CA PHE A 35 -2.10 7.00 8.44
C PHE A 35 -2.72 7.77 7.27
N ILE A 36 -3.93 7.40 6.88
CA ILE A 36 -4.63 8.06 5.77
C ILE A 36 -4.93 9.52 6.11
N SER A 37 -5.49 9.78 7.30
CA SER A 37 -5.84 11.16 7.66
C SER A 37 -4.62 12.06 7.86
N LYS A 38 -3.50 11.52 8.28
CA LYS A 38 -2.25 12.27 8.44
C LYS A 38 -1.62 12.62 7.10
N ASN A 39 -1.58 11.67 6.18
CA ASN A 39 -0.80 11.79 4.94
C ASN A 39 -1.64 12.21 3.73
N PHE A 40 -2.95 12.00 3.77
CA PHE A 40 -3.86 12.27 2.65
C PHE A 40 -5.08 13.04 3.15
N LYS A 41 -4.84 14.22 3.70
CA LYS A 41 -5.85 15.02 4.42
C LYS A 41 -7.05 15.43 3.57
N THR A 42 -6.84 15.66 2.26
CA THR A 42 -7.90 16.13 1.36
C THR A 42 -8.56 14.99 0.59
N ALA A 43 -8.04 13.78 0.68
CA ALA A 43 -8.59 12.63 -0.02
C ALA A 43 -9.57 11.88 0.87
N GLN A 44 -10.53 11.22 0.25
CA GLN A 44 -11.50 10.39 0.92
C GLN A 44 -11.29 8.93 0.50
N ILE A 45 -11.64 8.01 1.39
CA ILE A 45 -11.61 6.59 1.08
C ILE A 45 -12.75 6.27 0.11
N GLY A 46 -12.38 5.75 -1.07
CA GLY A 46 -13.35 5.34 -2.08
C GLY A 46 -13.76 3.89 -1.96
N LEU A 47 -12.79 3.01 -1.63
CA LEU A 47 -13.05 1.58 -1.59
C LEU A 47 -12.05 0.91 -0.65
N VAL A 48 -12.49 -0.07 0.13
CA VAL A 48 -11.65 -0.93 0.95
C VAL A 48 -11.91 -2.37 0.58
N LYS A 49 -10.87 -3.10 0.20
CA LYS A 49 -10.93 -4.53 -0.03
C LYS A 49 -10.14 -5.24 1.08
N LYS A 50 -10.73 -6.26 1.64
CA LYS A 50 -10.09 -7.09 2.66
C LYS A 50 -9.68 -8.42 2.08
N ASP A 51 -8.43 -8.79 2.27
CA ASP A 51 -7.90 -10.12 2.00
C ASP A 51 -7.59 -10.81 3.33
N ILE A 52 -7.07 -12.03 3.27
CA ILE A 52 -6.81 -12.84 4.45
C ILE A 52 -5.78 -12.20 5.40
N ASP A 53 -4.81 -11.48 4.86
CA ASP A 53 -3.69 -10.88 5.61
C ASP A 53 -3.50 -9.39 5.36
N SER A 54 -4.37 -8.77 4.60
CA SER A 54 -4.19 -7.37 4.17
C SER A 54 -5.49 -6.63 3.91
N TYR A 55 -5.37 -5.30 3.84
CA TYR A 55 -6.41 -4.41 3.34
C TYR A 55 -5.84 -3.58 2.19
N ASP A 56 -6.57 -3.52 1.09
CA ASP A 56 -6.26 -2.62 -0.02
C ASP A 56 -7.21 -1.45 0.01
N VAL A 57 -6.69 -0.24 0.12
CA VAL A 57 -7.48 0.98 0.18
C VAL A 57 -7.26 1.78 -1.09
N ILE A 58 -8.33 2.17 -1.74
CA ILE A 58 -8.31 3.06 -2.90
C ILE A 58 -8.95 4.38 -2.49
N LEU A 59 -8.18 5.46 -2.57
CA LEU A 59 -8.68 6.79 -2.29
C LEU A 59 -9.39 7.36 -3.52
N ASN A 60 -10.23 8.38 -3.31
CA ASN A 60 -11.00 8.98 -4.38
C ASN A 60 -10.16 9.70 -5.45
N ASP A 61 -8.89 9.99 -5.15
CA ASP A 61 -7.94 10.57 -6.10
C ASP A 61 -7.14 9.52 -6.88
N GLY A 62 -7.41 8.23 -6.67
CA GLY A 62 -6.75 7.12 -7.33
C GLY A 62 -5.54 6.53 -6.58
N THR A 63 -5.09 7.16 -5.50
CA THR A 63 -4.01 6.62 -4.66
C THR A 63 -4.43 5.28 -4.09
N GLU A 64 -3.54 4.30 -4.13
CA GLU A 64 -3.75 2.98 -3.53
C GLU A 64 -2.79 2.76 -2.37
N ILE A 65 -3.31 2.26 -1.26
CA ILE A 65 -2.52 1.96 -0.07
C ILE A 65 -2.83 0.54 0.38
N ASP A 66 -1.78 -0.26 0.50
CA ASP A 66 -1.88 -1.60 1.04
C ASP A 66 -1.46 -1.57 2.51
N PHE A 67 -2.34 -2.08 3.36
CA PHE A 67 -2.08 -2.26 4.79
C PHE A 67 -2.01 -3.75 5.12
N MET A 68 -1.15 -4.08 6.06
CA MET A 68 -1.19 -5.40 6.69
C MET A 68 -2.47 -5.51 7.53
N ILE A 69 -2.86 -6.74 7.88
CA ILE A 69 -4.08 -6.96 8.66
C ILE A 69 -4.03 -6.25 10.03
N ASN A 70 -2.84 -6.00 10.57
CA ASN A 70 -2.67 -5.25 11.81
C ASN A 70 -2.76 -3.72 11.63
N GLY A 71 -2.94 -3.24 10.40
CA GLY A 71 -3.09 -1.83 10.08
C GLY A 71 -1.80 -1.08 9.76
N ASP A 72 -0.64 -1.73 9.80
CA ASP A 72 0.61 -1.12 9.36
C ASP A 72 0.61 -1.02 7.84
N TRP A 73 1.04 0.12 7.30
CA TRP A 73 1.12 0.26 5.86
C TRP A 73 2.27 -0.58 5.29
N LYS A 74 2.06 -1.09 4.09
CA LYS A 74 3.00 -1.96 3.37
C LYS A 74 3.47 -1.32 2.09
N GLU A 75 2.55 -0.72 1.35
CA GLU A 75 2.80 -0.10 0.05
C GLU A 75 1.91 1.11 -0.12
N VAL A 76 2.46 2.18 -0.69
CA VAL A 76 1.71 3.37 -1.06
C VAL A 76 2.02 3.69 -2.52
N ASP A 77 0.99 3.74 -3.35
CA ASP A 77 1.10 3.99 -4.78
C ASP A 77 0.24 5.21 -5.16
N GLY A 78 0.90 6.33 -5.42
CA GLY A 78 0.24 7.56 -5.85
C GLY A 78 -0.19 7.54 -7.31
N LYS A 79 0.12 6.47 -8.04
CA LYS A 79 -0.11 6.37 -9.49
C LYS A 79 0.67 7.45 -10.24
N TYR A 80 0.01 8.55 -10.55
CA TYR A 80 0.64 9.67 -11.27
C TYR A 80 0.92 10.86 -10.35
N LYS A 81 0.55 10.78 -9.07
CA LYS A 81 0.71 11.87 -8.12
C LYS A 81 1.91 11.64 -7.23
N ALA A 82 2.66 12.70 -6.98
CA ALA A 82 3.74 12.68 -6.01
C ALA A 82 3.21 12.34 -4.62
N LEU A 83 3.90 11.46 -3.93
CA LEU A 83 3.56 11.12 -2.56
C LEU A 83 4.02 12.20 -1.58
N PRO A 84 3.24 12.44 -0.51
CA PRO A 84 3.63 13.41 0.51
C PRO A 84 4.83 12.91 1.31
N HIS A 85 5.77 13.80 1.59
CA HIS A 85 6.97 13.46 2.37
C HIS A 85 6.68 13.23 3.85
N THR A 86 5.46 13.49 4.30
CA THR A 86 5.02 13.19 5.67
C THR A 86 5.00 11.69 5.98
N ILE A 87 4.98 10.85 4.95
CA ILE A 87 5.00 9.38 5.13
C ILE A 87 6.30 8.94 5.81
N LEU A 88 7.45 9.39 5.29
CA LEU A 88 8.78 9.09 5.82
C LEU A 88 9.67 10.34 5.65
N PRO A 89 9.50 11.36 6.50
CA PRO A 89 10.09 12.67 6.22
C PRO A 89 11.60 12.66 5.99
N SER A 90 12.36 12.07 6.89
CA SER A 90 13.84 12.09 6.80
C SER A 90 14.33 11.16 5.68
N VAL A 91 13.71 10.00 5.52
CA VAL A 91 14.07 9.03 4.48
C VAL A 91 13.76 9.61 3.09
N MET A 92 12.57 10.16 2.91
CA MET A 92 12.15 10.71 1.62
C MET A 92 12.98 11.92 1.21
N LYS A 93 13.42 12.73 2.17
CA LYS A 93 14.35 13.83 1.91
C LYS A 93 15.65 13.33 1.30
N LYS A 94 16.26 12.30 1.89
CA LYS A 94 17.50 11.68 1.38
C LYS A 94 17.30 11.08 0.01
N VAL A 95 16.22 10.32 -0.17
CA VAL A 95 15.92 9.62 -1.42
C VAL A 95 15.63 10.60 -2.55
N SER A 96 14.87 11.66 -2.29
CA SER A 96 14.58 12.70 -3.27
C SER A 96 15.83 13.42 -3.77
N ALA A 97 16.86 13.53 -2.94
CA ALA A 97 18.13 14.14 -3.35
C ALA A 97 18.84 13.33 -4.42
N THR A 98 18.56 12.03 -4.56
CA THR A 98 19.14 11.19 -5.61
C THR A 98 18.56 11.47 -7.00
N GLN A 99 17.33 12.00 -7.05
CA GLN A 99 16.61 12.31 -8.27
C GLN A 99 15.98 13.70 -8.15
N PRO A 100 16.78 14.78 -8.19
CA PRO A 100 16.30 16.11 -7.82
C PRO A 100 15.23 16.68 -8.76
N ASN A 101 15.15 16.18 -9.99
CA ASN A 101 14.16 16.64 -10.97
C ASN A 101 12.97 15.68 -11.11
N ALA A 102 12.84 14.72 -10.21
CA ALA A 102 11.78 13.72 -10.26
C ALA A 102 11.04 13.65 -8.93
N GLN A 103 9.87 13.04 -8.95
CA GLN A 103 9.00 12.91 -7.78
C GLN A 103 8.77 11.45 -7.45
N ILE A 104 8.66 11.16 -6.15
CA ILE A 104 8.36 9.81 -5.67
C ILE A 104 6.87 9.54 -5.88
N LEU A 105 6.57 8.46 -6.63
CA LEU A 105 5.20 8.02 -6.89
C LEU A 105 4.78 6.81 -6.07
N GLU A 106 5.75 5.98 -5.65
CA GLU A 106 5.44 4.73 -4.97
C GLU A 106 6.50 4.42 -3.92
N ILE A 107 6.06 3.89 -2.79
CA ILE A 107 6.94 3.42 -1.71
C ILE A 107 6.49 2.03 -1.31
N ASP A 108 7.41 1.07 -1.34
CA ASP A 108 7.20 -0.28 -0.84
C ASP A 108 8.10 -0.55 0.35
N LYS A 109 7.55 -1.09 1.43
CA LYS A 109 8.36 -1.63 2.51
C LYS A 109 8.95 -2.97 2.08
N GLU A 110 10.26 -3.07 2.20
CA GLU A 110 11.00 -4.31 1.99
C GLU A 110 11.41 -4.89 3.35
N ILE A 111 12.02 -6.08 3.35
CA ILE A 111 12.38 -6.75 4.61
C ILE A 111 13.29 -5.88 5.48
N ASN A 112 14.29 -5.23 4.89
CA ASN A 112 15.28 -4.43 5.63
C ASN A 112 15.36 -2.98 5.13
N GLY A 113 14.33 -2.47 4.50
CA GLY A 113 14.38 -1.12 3.97
C GLY A 113 13.17 -0.76 3.13
N TYR A 114 13.42 0.06 2.12
CA TYR A 114 12.36 0.57 1.25
C TYR A 114 12.76 0.51 -0.22
N LYS A 115 11.76 0.40 -1.08
CA LYS A 115 11.90 0.64 -2.51
C LYS A 115 11.06 1.86 -2.89
N PHE A 116 11.66 2.81 -3.59
CA PHE A 116 11.00 4.03 -4.07
C PHE A 116 10.97 4.02 -5.58
N LYS A 117 9.81 4.31 -6.15
CA LYS A 117 9.68 4.49 -7.59
C LYS A 117 9.42 5.96 -7.90
N PHE A 118 10.18 6.51 -8.83
CA PHE A 118 10.07 7.89 -9.29
C PHE A 118 9.33 8.00 -10.62
N ASN A 119 8.85 9.20 -10.93
CA ASN A 119 8.15 9.46 -12.19
C ASN A 119 9.07 9.48 -13.43
N ASN A 120 10.39 9.38 -13.23
CA ASN A 120 11.36 9.19 -14.32
C ASN A 120 11.74 7.72 -14.51
N ASN A 121 10.98 6.78 -13.97
CA ASN A 121 11.19 5.34 -14.02
C ASN A 121 12.40 4.82 -13.23
N MET A 122 13.05 5.66 -12.44
CA MET A 122 14.10 5.19 -11.53
C MET A 122 13.48 4.51 -10.33
N LYS A 123 14.06 3.38 -9.93
CA LYS A 123 13.81 2.71 -8.66
C LYS A 123 15.03 2.87 -7.77
N VAL A 124 14.81 3.30 -6.55
CA VAL A 124 15.87 3.50 -5.54
C VAL A 124 15.59 2.59 -4.36
N TYR A 125 16.57 1.79 -3.97
CA TYR A 125 16.47 0.86 -2.84
C TYR A 125 17.29 1.41 -1.69
N THR A 126 16.71 1.41 -0.50
CA THR A 126 17.35 1.96 0.70
C THR A 126 17.28 0.98 1.87
N ASP A 127 18.08 1.24 2.90
CA ASP A 127 17.86 0.67 4.22
C ASP A 127 16.77 1.45 4.97
N MET A 128 16.52 1.11 6.24
CA MET A 128 15.47 1.74 7.05
C MET A 128 15.78 3.21 7.38
N GLN A 129 17.02 3.63 7.28
CA GLN A 129 17.44 5.01 7.53
C GLN A 129 17.46 5.87 6.26
N GLY A 130 17.16 5.29 5.12
CA GLY A 130 17.17 6.00 3.84
C GLY A 130 18.51 6.04 3.14
N ASN A 131 19.50 5.27 3.61
CA ASN A 131 20.78 5.15 2.91
C ASN A 131 20.59 4.32 1.65
N VAL A 132 21.07 4.83 0.52
CA VAL A 132 20.86 4.20 -0.77
C VAL A 132 21.75 2.96 -0.90
N LEU A 133 21.09 1.81 -1.17
CA LEU A 133 21.76 0.53 -1.40
C LEU A 133 21.95 0.24 -2.88
N GLY A 134 21.08 0.79 -3.73
CA GLY A 134 21.15 0.59 -5.17
C GLY A 134 20.09 1.38 -5.91
N GLN A 135 20.30 1.52 -7.21
CA GLN A 135 19.36 2.19 -8.11
C GLN A 135 19.23 1.39 -9.38
N LYS A 136 18.07 1.46 -9.99
CA LYS A 136 17.77 0.73 -11.22
C LYS A 136 16.79 1.53 -12.07
N LEU A 137 17.10 1.68 -13.35
CA LEU A 137 16.12 2.18 -14.31
C LEU A 137 15.17 1.05 -14.70
N ASP A 138 13.91 1.34 -14.66
CA ASP A 138 12.87 0.34 -14.93
C ASP A 138 12.58 0.21 -16.43
#